data_08d787d86f5c89b523568266c7d61649
#
_entry.id   08d787d86f5c89b523568266c7d61649
#
_cell.length_a   1.000
_cell.length_b   1.000
_cell.length_c   1.000
_cell.angle_alpha   90.00
_cell.angle_beta   90.00
_cell.angle_gamma   90.00
#
_symmetry.space_group_name_H-M   'P 1'
#
loop_
_entity.id
_entity.type
_entity.pdbx_description
1 polymer ?
#
loop_
_entity_poly.entity_id
_entity_poly.type
_entity_poly.pdbx_seq_one_letter_code
_entity_poly.pdbx_strand_id
1 'polypeptide(L)'
;IDNPVALHDELSLAALNSNTSLEKAAPKYNAFPAGSAYGTLLHDIFEWQLKEGWPLLQDDLSVSAETQLRWQRWWQTQADSLQLKTEDQALCLQLIRQCAASQFTQLGSDQHCLSLSQLNTQNAWPEMGFTFKTHGVSTLYIDQLISASLHPNKVRPALQAQQLNGLLTGFMDIVFEHQGRYYVLDYKSNKLPDYSHDSITGSMLSHRYDVQYTLYILAVHR
;
A
#
# COMPACT_ATOMS: atom_id res chain seq x y z
N ILE A 1 -31.81 18.50 9.54
CA ILE A 1 -31.03 19.55 8.85
C ILE A 1 -29.64 19.45 9.47
N ASP A 2 -28.90 18.43 9.04
CA ASP A 2 -27.56 18.16 9.53
C ASP A 2 -26.55 18.81 8.61
N ASN A 3 -25.73 19.67 9.22
CA ASN A 3 -24.58 20.30 8.57
C ASN A 3 -23.65 19.22 8.02
N PRO A 4 -23.19 19.32 6.76
CA PRO A 4 -22.13 18.45 6.29
C PRO A 4 -20.88 18.75 7.11
N VAL A 5 -20.41 17.74 7.85
CA VAL A 5 -19.08 17.75 8.46
C VAL A 5 -18.08 18.00 7.34
N ALA A 6 -17.45 19.15 7.38
CA ALA A 6 -16.38 19.50 6.45
C ALA A 6 -15.27 18.47 6.57
N LEU A 7 -15.07 17.69 5.52
CA LEU A 7 -13.87 16.91 5.25
C LEU A 7 -12.69 17.85 4.91
N HIS A 8 -12.44 18.79 5.83
CA HIS A 8 -11.30 19.69 5.82
C HIS A 8 -10.37 19.34 6.99
N ASP A 9 -9.92 18.09 7.06
CA ASP A 9 -8.57 17.87 7.55
C ASP A 9 -7.75 17.61 6.31
N GLU A 10 -7.13 18.67 5.85
CA GLU A 10 -6.08 18.64 4.85
C GLU A 10 -5.08 17.55 5.26
N LEU A 11 -5.15 16.42 4.56
CA LEU A 11 -3.95 15.62 4.34
C LEU A 11 -2.98 16.57 3.61
N SER A 12 -2.36 17.44 4.39
CA SER A 12 -1.36 18.35 3.91
C SER A 12 -0.19 17.51 3.42
N LEU A 13 -0.16 17.30 2.11
CA LEU A 13 0.97 16.76 1.34
C LEU A 13 2.27 17.58 1.54
N ALA A 14 2.26 18.57 2.43
CA ALA A 14 3.38 19.49 2.68
C ALA A 14 4.52 18.89 3.52
N ALA A 15 4.37 17.69 4.07
CA ALA A 15 5.40 17.14 4.97
C ALA A 15 6.39 16.18 4.31
N LEU A 16 6.33 15.97 3.01
CA LEU A 16 7.37 15.24 2.28
C LEU A 16 8.63 16.08 1.99
N ASN A 17 8.69 17.30 2.49
CA ASN A 17 9.82 18.20 2.28
C ASN A 17 10.98 18.08 3.29
N SER A 18 11.10 16.97 4.02
CA SER A 18 12.39 16.66 4.67
C SER A 18 13.30 15.93 3.68
N ASN A 19 13.72 16.65 2.68
CA ASN A 19 14.79 16.28 1.78
C ASN A 19 16.07 16.09 2.57
N THR A 20 16.62 14.87 2.66
CA THR A 20 18.09 14.71 2.57
C THR A 20 18.61 13.29 2.45
N SER A 21 17.81 12.23 2.60
CA SER A 21 18.40 10.86 2.59
C SER A 21 17.80 9.84 1.63
N LEU A 22 16.64 10.13 1.02
CA LEU A 22 15.96 9.18 0.10
C LEU A 22 16.48 9.22 -1.34
N GLU A 23 17.05 10.33 -1.80
CA GLU A 23 17.48 10.48 -3.19
C GLU A 23 18.66 9.58 -3.60
N LYS A 24 19.47 9.09 -2.65
CA LYS A 24 20.63 8.23 -2.98
C LYS A 24 20.35 6.73 -2.99
N ALA A 25 19.22 6.27 -2.51
CA ALA A 25 18.91 4.84 -2.39
C ALA A 25 18.02 4.29 -3.52
N ALA A 26 17.28 5.14 -4.21
CA ALA A 26 16.31 4.76 -5.24
C ALA A 26 16.87 3.92 -6.41
N PRO A 27 18.10 4.14 -6.94
CA PRO A 27 18.58 3.42 -8.10
C PRO A 27 18.73 1.91 -7.91
N LYS A 28 19.00 1.44 -6.70
CA LYS A 28 19.25 0.00 -6.44
C LYS A 28 17.98 -0.83 -6.50
N TYR A 29 16.84 -0.30 -6.08
CA TYR A 29 15.58 -1.06 -6.07
C TYR A 29 14.95 -1.17 -7.45
N ASN A 30 15.22 -0.26 -8.34
CA ASN A 30 14.83 -0.38 -9.75
C ASN A 30 15.51 -1.55 -10.47
N ALA A 31 16.52 -2.17 -9.88
CA ALA A 31 17.13 -3.40 -10.40
C ALA A 31 16.27 -4.65 -10.15
N PHE A 32 15.41 -4.67 -9.11
CA PHE A 32 14.51 -5.80 -8.89
C PHE A 32 13.56 -5.96 -10.09
N PRO A 33 13.28 -7.20 -10.56
CA PRO A 33 12.44 -7.42 -11.72
C PRO A 33 11.08 -6.74 -11.63
N ALA A 34 10.54 -6.28 -12.76
CA ALA A 34 9.20 -5.67 -12.84
C ALA A 34 8.22 -6.67 -13.45
N GLY A 35 6.94 -6.52 -13.07
CA GLY A 35 5.83 -7.32 -13.59
C GLY A 35 4.86 -7.74 -12.49
N SER A 36 3.66 -8.16 -12.91
CA SER A 36 2.59 -8.51 -11.97
C SER A 36 2.98 -9.65 -11.01
N ALA A 37 3.69 -10.67 -11.50
CA ALA A 37 4.12 -11.79 -10.67
C ALA A 37 5.08 -11.37 -9.54
N TYR A 38 5.98 -10.42 -9.82
CA TYR A 38 6.89 -9.87 -8.81
C TYR A 38 6.17 -8.93 -7.84
N GLY A 39 5.15 -8.19 -8.33
CA GLY A 39 4.26 -7.42 -7.47
C GLY A 39 3.53 -8.33 -6.49
N THR A 40 2.89 -9.39 -6.98
CA THR A 40 2.23 -10.40 -6.14
C THR A 40 3.19 -11.00 -5.11
N LEU A 41 4.41 -11.38 -5.52
CA LEU A 41 5.42 -11.87 -4.57
C LEU A 41 5.68 -10.89 -3.43
N LEU A 42 5.83 -9.59 -3.73
CA LEU A 42 6.06 -8.57 -2.68
C LEU A 42 4.87 -8.48 -1.72
N HIS A 43 3.63 -8.49 -2.23
CA HIS A 43 2.42 -8.50 -1.40
C HIS A 43 2.37 -9.74 -0.51
N ASP A 44 2.60 -10.94 -1.07
CA ASP A 44 2.61 -12.20 -0.33
C ASP A 44 3.67 -12.21 0.78
N ILE A 45 4.85 -11.62 0.53
CA ILE A 45 5.90 -11.50 1.55
C ILE A 45 5.43 -10.58 2.68
N PHE A 46 4.89 -9.40 2.37
CA PHE A 46 4.42 -8.47 3.41
C PHE A 46 3.30 -9.08 4.24
N GLU A 47 2.34 -9.77 3.60
CA GLU A 47 1.27 -10.49 4.28
C GLU A 47 1.84 -11.56 5.23
N TRP A 48 2.76 -12.38 4.73
CA TRP A 48 3.39 -13.44 5.51
C TRP A 48 4.16 -12.86 6.71
N GLN A 49 4.97 -11.83 6.47
CA GLN A 49 5.77 -11.18 7.51
C GLN A 49 4.88 -10.57 8.61
N LEU A 50 3.80 -9.90 8.25
CA LEU A 50 2.85 -9.33 9.20
C LEU A 50 2.18 -10.42 10.06
N LYS A 51 1.73 -11.52 9.43
CA LYS A 51 1.09 -12.64 10.13
C LYS A 51 2.01 -13.36 11.10
N GLU A 52 3.29 -13.42 10.79
CA GLU A 52 4.29 -14.13 11.59
C GLU A 52 5.11 -13.19 12.51
N GLY A 53 4.75 -11.90 12.61
CA GLY A 53 5.39 -10.95 13.51
C GLY A 53 6.75 -10.44 13.04
N TRP A 54 6.94 -10.30 11.73
CA TRP A 54 8.12 -9.73 11.08
C TRP A 54 9.44 -10.45 11.35
N PRO A 55 9.52 -11.78 11.20
CA PRO A 55 10.74 -12.53 11.49
C PRO A 55 11.97 -12.10 10.69
N LEU A 56 11.79 -11.50 9.48
CA LEU A 56 12.93 -10.94 8.71
C LEU A 56 13.60 -9.73 9.36
N LEU A 57 12.96 -9.11 10.35
CA LEU A 57 13.47 -7.92 11.05
C LEU A 57 13.99 -8.25 12.45
N GLN A 58 13.74 -9.46 12.93
CA GLN A 58 14.17 -9.90 14.24
C GLN A 58 15.55 -10.60 14.15
N ASP A 59 16.27 -10.58 15.23
CA ASP A 59 17.49 -11.37 15.34
C ASP A 59 17.17 -12.88 15.29
N ASP A 60 18.02 -13.66 14.65
CA ASP A 60 17.82 -15.10 14.47
C ASP A 60 17.52 -15.86 15.79
N LEU A 61 18.00 -15.35 16.92
CA LEU A 61 17.76 -15.94 18.24
C LEU A 61 16.35 -15.68 18.80
N SER A 62 15.65 -14.67 18.29
CA SER A 62 14.30 -14.31 18.77
C SER A 62 13.19 -14.99 17.99
N VAL A 63 13.49 -15.54 16.80
CA VAL A 63 12.54 -16.24 15.94
C VAL A 63 12.61 -17.73 16.20
N SER A 64 11.46 -18.39 16.39
CA SER A 64 11.43 -19.83 16.59
C SER A 64 12.00 -20.59 15.38
N ALA A 65 12.69 -21.70 15.64
CA ALA A 65 13.22 -22.55 14.56
C ALA A 65 12.11 -23.05 13.62
N GLU A 66 10.90 -23.26 14.13
CA GLU A 66 9.73 -23.62 13.32
C GLU A 66 9.33 -22.52 12.35
N THR A 67 9.26 -21.26 12.82
CA THR A 67 8.94 -20.10 11.97
C THR A 67 10.01 -19.87 10.91
N GLN A 68 11.29 -20.02 11.27
CA GLN A 68 12.40 -19.93 10.32
C GLN A 68 12.29 -21.00 9.23
N LEU A 69 12.00 -22.25 9.60
CA LEU A 69 11.84 -23.35 8.66
C LEU A 69 10.63 -23.15 7.72
N ARG A 70 9.51 -22.68 8.26
CA ARG A 70 8.32 -22.35 7.45
C ARG A 70 8.63 -21.24 6.45
N TRP A 71 9.30 -20.18 6.90
CA TRP A 71 9.74 -19.08 6.03
C TRP A 71 10.67 -19.59 4.91
N GLN A 72 11.72 -20.35 5.25
CA GLN A 72 12.67 -20.87 4.27
C GLN A 72 11.99 -21.73 3.20
N ARG A 73 11.09 -22.62 3.59
CA ARG A 73 10.35 -23.47 2.63
C ARG A 73 9.43 -22.65 1.74
N TRP A 74 8.69 -21.74 2.33
CA TRP A 74 7.79 -20.87 1.58
C TRP A 74 8.57 -19.99 0.60
N TRP A 75 9.62 -19.32 1.08
CA TRP A 75 10.48 -18.48 0.26
C TRP A 75 11.11 -19.24 -0.90
N GLN A 76 11.68 -20.42 -0.64
CA GLN A 76 12.28 -21.25 -1.68
C GLN A 76 11.27 -21.61 -2.77
N THR A 77 10.04 -21.97 -2.38
CA THR A 77 8.96 -22.28 -3.33
C THR A 77 8.65 -21.09 -4.24
N GLN A 78 8.57 -19.87 -3.66
CA GLN A 78 8.31 -18.66 -4.44
C GLN A 78 9.48 -18.32 -5.36
N ALA A 79 10.69 -18.37 -4.85
CA ALA A 79 11.91 -18.08 -5.61
C ALA A 79 12.08 -19.04 -6.79
N ASP A 80 11.83 -20.33 -6.58
CA ASP A 80 11.91 -21.36 -7.65
C ASP A 80 10.80 -21.16 -8.70
N SER A 81 9.58 -20.86 -8.27
CA SER A 81 8.44 -20.65 -9.18
C SER A 81 8.67 -19.46 -10.13
N LEU A 82 9.32 -18.40 -9.65
CA LEU A 82 9.65 -17.21 -10.42
C LEU A 82 11.06 -17.27 -11.04
N GLN A 83 11.81 -18.35 -10.81
CA GLN A 83 13.19 -18.51 -11.25
C GLN A 83 14.10 -17.33 -10.85
N LEU A 84 13.94 -16.86 -9.61
CA LEU A 84 14.68 -15.72 -9.09
C LEU A 84 16.16 -16.06 -8.97
N LYS A 85 17.01 -15.21 -9.55
CA LYS A 85 18.46 -15.30 -9.35
C LYS A 85 18.81 -14.95 -7.90
N THR A 86 19.92 -15.46 -7.40
CA THR A 86 20.40 -15.18 -6.04
C THR A 86 20.49 -13.68 -5.73
N GLU A 87 20.92 -12.90 -6.74
CA GLU A 87 21.01 -11.43 -6.62
C GLU A 87 19.64 -10.78 -6.44
N ASP A 88 18.63 -11.22 -7.22
CA ASP A 88 17.27 -10.73 -7.13
C ASP A 88 16.61 -11.12 -5.79
N GLN A 89 16.93 -12.32 -5.28
CA GLN A 89 16.47 -12.77 -3.98
C GLN A 89 17.02 -11.87 -2.85
N ALA A 90 18.31 -11.60 -2.85
CA ALA A 90 18.94 -10.72 -1.87
C ALA A 90 18.36 -9.30 -1.94
N LEU A 91 18.17 -8.77 -3.15
CA LEU A 91 17.59 -7.45 -3.37
C LEU A 91 16.14 -7.36 -2.89
N CYS A 92 15.33 -8.39 -3.17
CA CYS A 92 13.95 -8.49 -2.69
C CYS A 92 13.88 -8.43 -1.16
N LEU A 93 14.66 -9.27 -0.48
CA LEU A 93 14.66 -9.32 0.99
C LEU A 93 15.18 -8.02 1.61
N GLN A 94 16.14 -7.36 0.98
CA GLN A 94 16.60 -6.04 1.40
C GLN A 94 15.52 -5.00 1.24
N LEU A 95 14.78 -4.99 0.12
CA LEU A 95 13.67 -4.08 -0.13
C LEU A 95 12.58 -4.24 0.94
N ILE A 96 12.16 -5.49 1.22
CA ILE A 96 11.17 -5.78 2.26
C ILE A 96 11.60 -5.25 3.62
N ARG A 97 12.85 -5.52 4.03
CA ARG A 97 13.38 -5.02 5.32
C ARG A 97 13.33 -3.50 5.40
N GLN A 98 13.72 -2.81 4.35
CA GLN A 98 13.74 -1.35 4.34
C GLN A 98 12.33 -0.76 4.34
N CYS A 99 11.41 -1.30 3.55
CA CYS A 99 10.02 -0.86 3.56
C CYS A 99 9.37 -1.09 4.92
N ALA A 100 9.59 -2.26 5.53
CA ALA A 100 8.99 -2.58 6.82
C ALA A 100 9.54 -1.73 7.98
N ALA A 101 10.81 -1.31 7.90
CA ALA A 101 11.45 -0.45 8.88
C ALA A 101 11.20 1.06 8.62
N SER A 102 10.73 1.42 7.43
CA SER A 102 10.44 2.82 7.09
C SER A 102 9.30 3.37 7.94
N GLN A 103 9.49 4.59 8.43
CA GLN A 103 8.50 5.25 9.27
C GLN A 103 7.46 5.97 8.42
N PHE A 104 6.20 5.77 8.76
CA PHE A 104 5.11 6.61 8.27
C PHE A 104 5.16 7.94 9.01
N THR A 105 5.41 9.00 8.32
CA THR A 105 5.34 10.34 8.88
C THR A 105 3.90 10.84 8.82
N GLN A 106 3.43 11.49 9.90
CA GLN A 106 2.11 12.17 9.95
C GLN A 106 0.88 11.26 9.91
N LEU A 107 0.86 10.22 10.72
CA LEU A 107 -0.40 9.54 11.04
C LEU A 107 -1.12 10.30 12.16
N GLY A 108 -2.13 11.09 11.78
CA GLY A 108 -2.93 11.88 12.74
C GLY A 108 -2.27 13.19 13.18
N SER A 109 -2.76 13.75 14.31
CA SER A 109 -2.31 15.04 14.86
C SER A 109 -1.00 14.96 15.65
N ASP A 110 -0.57 13.77 16.02
CA ASP A 110 0.60 13.55 16.84
C ASP A 110 1.80 13.11 16.00
N GLN A 111 2.98 13.60 16.36
CA GLN A 111 4.25 13.31 15.68
C GLN A 111 4.75 11.87 15.92
N HIS A 112 3.86 10.92 16.18
CA HIS A 112 4.26 9.53 16.38
C HIS A 112 4.54 8.86 15.04
N CYS A 113 5.78 8.47 14.87
CA CYS A 113 6.20 7.69 13.71
C CYS A 113 5.81 6.22 13.93
N LEU A 114 5.05 5.65 13.02
CA LEU A 114 4.73 4.23 12.97
C LEU A 114 5.44 3.62 11.76
N SER A 115 5.88 2.36 11.89
CA SER A 115 6.40 1.58 10.77
C SER A 115 5.59 0.29 10.60
N LEU A 116 5.68 -0.35 9.42
CA LEU A 116 5.03 -1.64 9.20
C LEU A 116 5.47 -2.69 10.21
N SER A 117 6.74 -2.68 10.60
CA SER A 117 7.30 -3.62 11.57
C SER A 117 6.68 -3.53 12.97
N GLN A 118 5.98 -2.47 13.29
CA GLN A 118 5.28 -2.29 14.56
C GLN A 118 3.82 -2.79 14.50
N LEU A 119 3.33 -3.11 13.31
CA LEU A 119 2.01 -3.71 13.12
C LEU A 119 2.07 -5.21 13.43
N ASN A 120 0.97 -5.72 13.95
CA ASN A 120 0.78 -7.15 14.21
C ASN A 120 -0.70 -7.53 14.02
N THR A 121 -1.02 -8.80 14.13
CA THR A 121 -2.37 -9.32 13.89
C THR A 121 -3.43 -8.89 14.91
N GLN A 122 -3.05 -8.15 15.96
CA GLN A 122 -3.99 -7.57 16.92
C GLN A 122 -4.52 -6.22 16.45
N ASN A 123 -3.72 -5.47 15.68
CA ASN A 123 -4.05 -4.13 15.22
C ASN A 123 -3.97 -3.95 13.70
N ALA A 124 -3.72 -5.02 12.95
CA ALA A 124 -3.65 -4.97 11.49
C ALA A 124 -4.24 -6.23 10.85
N TRP A 125 -4.98 -6.01 9.78
CA TRP A 125 -5.70 -7.05 9.03
C TRP A 125 -5.23 -7.02 7.57
N PRO A 126 -4.32 -7.96 7.19
CA PRO A 126 -3.89 -8.09 5.80
C PRO A 126 -5.00 -8.70 4.94
N GLU A 127 -5.01 -8.35 3.66
CA GLU A 127 -5.94 -8.88 2.65
C GLU A 127 -7.42 -8.75 3.07
N MET A 128 -7.78 -7.61 3.68
CA MET A 128 -9.13 -7.39 4.14
C MET A 128 -10.08 -7.18 2.95
N GLY A 129 -11.02 -8.15 2.77
CA GLY A 129 -12.00 -8.11 1.70
C GLY A 129 -13.15 -7.15 1.96
N PHE A 130 -13.69 -6.55 0.90
CA PHE A 130 -14.91 -5.76 0.96
C PHE A 130 -15.87 -6.09 -0.19
N THR A 131 -17.14 -5.80 0.02
CA THR A 131 -18.18 -6.00 -0.99
C THR A 131 -19.22 -4.88 -0.91
N PHE A 132 -19.43 -4.20 -2.03
CA PHE A 132 -20.51 -3.23 -2.19
C PHE A 132 -21.59 -3.78 -3.13
N LYS A 133 -22.85 -3.65 -2.73
CA LYS A 133 -23.96 -3.83 -3.66
C LYS A 133 -24.15 -2.55 -4.46
N THR A 134 -24.09 -2.65 -5.78
CA THR A 134 -24.26 -1.53 -6.71
C THR A 134 -25.55 -1.73 -7.55
N HIS A 135 -26.22 -0.64 -7.83
CA HIS A 135 -27.38 -0.62 -8.73
C HIS A 135 -27.43 0.71 -9.47
N GLY A 136 -27.20 0.67 -10.78
CA GLY A 136 -27.23 1.86 -11.64
C GLY A 136 -26.14 2.90 -11.27
N VAL A 137 -25.00 2.49 -10.73
CA VAL A 137 -23.93 3.42 -10.35
C VAL A 137 -23.07 3.75 -11.56
N SER A 138 -23.06 5.02 -11.95
CA SER A 138 -22.27 5.50 -13.09
C SER A 138 -20.79 5.68 -12.70
N THR A 139 -19.88 5.06 -13.44
CA THR A 139 -18.44 5.27 -13.28
C THR A 139 -18.02 6.72 -13.58
N LEU A 140 -18.67 7.38 -14.53
CA LEU A 140 -18.41 8.80 -14.84
C LEU A 140 -18.82 9.70 -13.68
N TYR A 141 -19.90 9.37 -12.96
CA TYR A 141 -20.30 10.14 -11.80
C TYR A 141 -19.32 9.96 -10.64
N ILE A 142 -18.85 8.74 -10.41
CA ILE A 142 -17.76 8.48 -9.46
C ILE A 142 -16.52 9.31 -9.82
N ASP A 143 -16.13 9.29 -11.09
CA ASP A 143 -14.98 10.04 -11.60
C ASP A 143 -15.11 11.55 -11.37
N GLN A 144 -16.28 12.11 -11.63
CA GLN A 144 -16.58 13.53 -11.36
C GLN A 144 -16.48 13.89 -9.89
N LEU A 145 -17.05 13.06 -9.00
CA LEU A 145 -16.99 13.27 -7.55
C LEU A 145 -15.55 13.25 -7.03
N ILE A 146 -14.77 12.25 -7.44
CA ILE A 146 -13.37 12.13 -7.03
C ILE A 146 -12.55 13.30 -7.58
N SER A 147 -12.80 13.71 -8.84
CA SER A 147 -12.14 14.84 -9.46
C SER A 147 -12.38 16.13 -8.70
N ALA A 148 -13.64 16.41 -8.38
CA ALA A 148 -14.02 17.65 -7.70
C ALA A 148 -13.52 17.69 -6.26
N SER A 149 -13.52 16.54 -5.54
CA SER A 149 -13.24 16.49 -4.12
C SER A 149 -11.75 16.39 -3.79
N LEU A 150 -11.00 15.58 -4.56
CA LEU A 150 -9.63 15.25 -4.19
C LEU A 150 -8.57 15.91 -5.09
N HIS A 151 -8.88 16.08 -6.37
CA HIS A 151 -7.91 16.57 -7.36
C HIS A 151 -8.52 17.55 -8.36
N PRO A 152 -9.09 18.70 -7.92
CA PRO A 152 -9.89 19.57 -8.76
C PRO A 152 -9.16 20.13 -9.99
N ASN A 153 -7.83 20.23 -9.93
CA ASN A 153 -7.02 20.84 -10.99
C ASN A 153 -5.97 19.88 -11.59
N LYS A 154 -6.12 18.58 -11.38
CA LYS A 154 -5.16 17.59 -11.90
C LYS A 154 -5.74 16.87 -13.12
N VAL A 155 -4.94 16.83 -14.19
CA VAL A 155 -5.26 16.04 -15.38
C VAL A 155 -4.99 14.57 -15.10
N ARG A 156 -5.93 13.71 -15.48
CA ARG A 156 -5.83 12.26 -15.33
C ARG A 156 -6.74 11.55 -16.34
N PRO A 157 -6.48 10.29 -16.70
CA PRO A 157 -7.33 9.54 -17.61
C PRO A 157 -8.76 9.44 -17.07
N ALA A 158 -9.77 9.66 -17.91
CA ALA A 158 -11.15 9.44 -17.52
C ALA A 158 -11.44 7.95 -17.31
N LEU A 159 -12.35 7.63 -16.39
CA LEU A 159 -12.89 6.27 -16.30
C LEU A 159 -13.72 5.94 -17.53
N GLN A 160 -13.68 4.68 -17.96
CA GLN A 160 -14.58 4.21 -19.00
C GLN A 160 -16.04 4.31 -18.54
N ALA A 161 -16.91 4.82 -19.41
CA ALA A 161 -18.33 4.98 -19.13
C ALA A 161 -18.99 3.59 -18.95
N GLN A 162 -19.44 3.28 -17.75
CA GLN A 162 -20.12 2.04 -17.41
C GLN A 162 -21.19 2.29 -16.35
N GLN A 163 -22.21 1.41 -16.34
CA GLN A 163 -23.19 1.32 -15.26
C GLN A 163 -22.86 0.07 -14.42
N LEU A 164 -22.49 0.29 -13.18
CA LEU A 164 -22.16 -0.79 -12.26
C LEU A 164 -23.45 -1.34 -11.65
N ASN A 165 -23.69 -2.64 -11.84
CA ASN A 165 -24.80 -3.37 -11.29
C ASN A 165 -24.31 -4.72 -10.73
N GLY A 166 -24.73 -5.06 -9.53
CA GLY A 166 -24.33 -6.33 -8.89
C GLY A 166 -23.42 -6.09 -7.68
N LEU A 167 -22.40 -6.90 -7.54
CA LEU A 167 -21.44 -6.82 -6.44
C LEU A 167 -20.09 -6.28 -6.94
N LEU A 168 -19.63 -5.21 -6.33
CA LEU A 168 -18.27 -4.71 -6.47
C LEU A 168 -17.46 -5.24 -5.28
N THR A 169 -16.52 -6.11 -5.55
CA THR A 169 -15.65 -6.73 -4.54
C THR A 169 -14.20 -6.30 -4.72
N GLY A 170 -13.44 -6.28 -3.65
CA GLY A 170 -12.01 -6.02 -3.67
C GLY A 170 -11.36 -6.43 -2.36
N PHE A 171 -10.03 -6.31 -2.32
CA PHE A 171 -9.21 -6.55 -1.15
C PHE A 171 -8.34 -5.32 -0.91
N MET A 172 -8.11 -5.02 0.37
CA MET A 172 -7.18 -4.00 0.83
C MET A 172 -5.94 -4.71 1.36
N ASP A 173 -4.76 -4.33 0.91
CA ASP A 173 -3.53 -5.02 1.27
C ASP A 173 -3.34 -5.07 2.80
N ILE A 174 -3.48 -3.93 3.47
CA ILE A 174 -3.51 -3.86 4.94
C ILE A 174 -4.53 -2.80 5.38
N VAL A 175 -5.39 -3.17 6.31
CA VAL A 175 -6.13 -2.24 7.16
C VAL A 175 -5.53 -2.33 8.55
N PHE A 176 -5.24 -1.20 9.19
CA PHE A 176 -4.71 -1.21 10.55
C PHE A 176 -5.33 -0.13 11.42
N GLU A 177 -5.35 -0.37 12.73
CA GLU A 177 -5.78 0.60 13.74
C GLU A 177 -4.55 1.21 14.40
N HIS A 178 -4.54 2.52 14.54
CA HIS A 178 -3.56 3.25 15.31
C HIS A 178 -4.20 4.45 15.99
N GLN A 179 -4.08 4.55 17.31
CA GLN A 179 -4.62 5.65 18.12
C GLN A 179 -6.13 5.90 17.91
N GLY A 180 -6.93 4.84 17.82
CA GLY A 180 -8.38 4.93 17.65
C GLY A 180 -8.83 5.34 16.24
N ARG A 181 -7.93 5.32 15.25
CA ARG A 181 -8.22 5.58 13.84
C ARG A 181 -7.85 4.39 12.98
N TYR A 182 -8.59 4.20 11.89
CA TYR A 182 -8.28 3.18 10.90
C TYR A 182 -7.58 3.78 9.70
N TYR A 183 -6.60 3.04 9.21
CA TYR A 183 -5.79 3.40 8.06
C TYR A 183 -5.80 2.26 7.06
N VAL A 184 -5.71 2.61 5.78
CA VAL A 184 -5.53 1.64 4.70
C VAL A 184 -4.17 1.89 4.06
N LEU A 185 -3.40 0.82 3.89
CA LEU A 185 -2.15 0.82 3.17
C LEU A 185 -2.26 -0.15 2.00
N ASP A 186 -1.73 0.26 0.85
CA ASP A 186 -1.72 -0.52 -0.37
C ASP A 186 -0.33 -0.43 -1.01
N TYR A 187 0.27 -1.58 -1.28
CA TYR A 187 1.61 -1.67 -1.83
C TYR A 187 1.60 -1.46 -3.34
N LYS A 188 2.54 -0.64 -3.82
CA LYS A 188 2.72 -0.42 -5.26
C LYS A 188 4.15 -0.69 -5.66
N SER A 189 4.34 -1.62 -6.59
CA SER A 189 5.64 -2.04 -7.11
C SER A 189 6.00 -1.36 -8.44
N ASN A 190 5.33 -0.26 -8.77
CA ASN A 190 5.61 0.52 -9.97
C ASN A 190 7.04 1.06 -9.95
N LYS A 191 7.77 0.86 -11.05
CA LYS A 191 9.07 1.50 -11.25
C LYS A 191 8.87 2.90 -11.78
N LEU A 192 9.50 3.86 -11.11
CA LEU A 192 9.48 5.26 -11.51
C LEU A 192 10.88 5.71 -11.92
N PRO A 193 10.99 6.72 -12.82
CA PRO A 193 12.29 7.31 -13.17
C PRO A 193 13.01 7.87 -11.94
N ASP A 194 12.25 8.46 -11.05
CA ASP A 194 12.62 8.93 -9.73
C ASP A 194 11.41 8.76 -8.79
N TYR A 195 11.64 8.93 -7.49
CA TYR A 195 10.61 8.82 -6.46
C TYR A 195 10.30 10.18 -5.82
N SER A 196 10.44 11.26 -6.59
CA SER A 196 9.98 12.59 -6.20
C SER A 196 8.46 12.61 -5.99
N HIS A 197 8.00 13.57 -5.20
CA HIS A 197 6.57 13.76 -4.96
C HIS A 197 5.77 13.88 -6.26
N ASP A 198 6.29 14.61 -7.24
CA ASP A 198 5.60 14.82 -8.52
C ASP A 198 5.55 13.52 -9.35
N SER A 199 6.64 12.75 -9.40
CA SER A 199 6.68 11.46 -10.09
C SER A 199 5.72 10.44 -9.46
N ILE A 200 5.69 10.37 -8.12
CA ILE A 200 4.75 9.51 -7.39
C ILE A 200 3.31 9.95 -7.66
N THR A 201 3.00 11.23 -7.48
CA THR A 201 1.65 11.77 -7.70
C THR A 201 1.20 11.55 -9.14
N GLY A 202 2.06 11.82 -10.11
CA GLY A 202 1.78 11.58 -11.52
C GLY A 202 1.46 10.11 -11.81
N SER A 203 2.24 9.19 -11.25
CA SER A 203 1.99 7.75 -11.39
C SER A 203 0.68 7.34 -10.75
N MET A 204 0.39 7.80 -9.55
CA MET A 204 -0.86 7.48 -8.85
C MET A 204 -2.09 7.94 -9.63
N LEU A 205 -2.07 9.14 -10.18
CA LEU A 205 -3.18 9.67 -10.96
C LEU A 205 -3.32 9.00 -12.33
N SER A 206 -2.21 8.69 -13.01
CA SER A 206 -2.24 8.02 -14.33
C SER A 206 -2.79 6.59 -14.25
N HIS A 207 -2.55 5.88 -13.15
CA HIS A 207 -3.09 4.54 -12.90
C HIS A 207 -4.45 4.54 -12.20
N ARG A 208 -5.02 5.72 -11.92
CA ARG A 208 -6.31 5.88 -11.25
C ARG A 208 -6.36 5.23 -9.86
N TYR A 209 -5.23 5.24 -9.13
CA TYR A 209 -5.20 4.78 -7.73
C TYR A 209 -6.03 5.67 -6.80
N ASP A 210 -6.33 6.90 -7.23
CA ASP A 210 -7.29 7.79 -6.57
C ASP A 210 -8.69 7.17 -6.41
N VAL A 211 -9.15 6.41 -7.39
CA VAL A 211 -10.41 5.65 -7.31
C VAL A 211 -10.28 4.50 -6.32
N GLN A 212 -9.17 3.78 -6.38
CA GLN A 212 -8.91 2.62 -5.52
C GLN A 212 -8.92 3.02 -4.04
N TYR A 213 -8.12 4.01 -3.64
CA TYR A 213 -8.07 4.40 -2.22
C TYR A 213 -9.37 5.05 -1.75
N THR A 214 -10.12 5.72 -2.63
CA THR A 214 -11.45 6.25 -2.27
C THR A 214 -12.42 5.13 -1.94
N LEU A 215 -12.43 4.05 -2.74
CA LEU A 215 -13.26 2.87 -2.46
C LEU A 215 -12.83 2.17 -1.17
N TYR A 216 -11.53 2.10 -0.89
CA TYR A 216 -11.00 1.53 0.33
C TYR A 216 -11.43 2.31 1.58
N ILE A 217 -11.27 3.63 1.55
CA ILE A 217 -11.72 4.50 2.65
C ILE A 217 -13.23 4.36 2.86
N LEU A 218 -14.02 4.32 1.78
CA LEU A 218 -15.46 4.08 1.87
C LEU A 218 -15.77 2.71 2.50
N ALA A 219 -15.00 1.69 2.18
CA ALA A 219 -15.18 0.34 2.71
C ALA A 219 -14.92 0.27 4.22
N VAL A 220 -13.86 0.94 4.68
CA VAL A 220 -13.52 0.98 6.11
C VAL A 220 -14.47 1.87 6.91
N HIS A 221 -15.05 2.90 6.29
CA HIS A 221 -15.99 3.81 6.96
C HIS A 221 -17.39 3.20 7.18
N ARG A 222 -17.75 2.13 6.48
CA ARG A 222 -19.06 1.47 6.55
C ARG A 222 -19.11 0.30 7.51
#